data_38ca3fdbbde4189b380dca0382f4d358
#
_entry.id   38ca3fdbbde4189b380dca0382f4d358
#
_cell.length_a   1.000
_cell.length_b   1.000
_cell.length_c   1.000
_cell.angle_alpha   90.00
_cell.angle_beta   90.00
_cell.angle_gamma   90.00
#
_symmetry.space_group_name_H-M   'P 1'
#
loop_
_entity.id
_entity.type
_entity.pdbx_description
1 polymer ?
#
loop_
_entity_poly.entity_id
_entity_poly.type
_entity_poly.pdbx_seq_one_letter_code
_entity_poly.pdbx_strand_id
1 'polypeptide(L)'
;MSVVYKGQVIDSELSKNSFGGTEMMRERLIKNVDPKWLEKCAIHFSRPRQLFEDVINVLYCHDLAEDPENNILANGGWKKFDHIVFVSAWQRDQYITRFDIPYSHTTVIYNAVETQYEPVTKDVETIRFIYHTIPHRGLELLVPIFDTLAKHYPNIHLDVFSSFGIYGWEQRDEPFKQLFKRIEDHPNMTYHGHQPNDVVLEALKKSHIFLYPNVWKETSCIAMIEAIKNQVICIHPNYGALTETAANATIVYEYNEDPATHANYAFSIAAQVLKVQQENPNYFNRFTYSDRYNLARNNIDSFTNVWNQVLSLLVQNAESKKEDIIYQHSDN
;
A
#
# COMPACT_ATOMS: atom_id res chain seq x y z
N MET A 1 15.58 -1.49 7.07
CA MET A 1 14.82 -1.02 8.23
C MET A 1 15.29 0.36 8.54
N SER A 2 14.36 1.27 8.72
CA SER A 2 14.69 2.68 8.91
C SER A 2 13.97 3.24 10.13
N VAL A 3 14.59 4.21 10.76
CA VAL A 3 13.99 5.06 11.77
C VAL A 3 14.20 6.51 11.37
N VAL A 4 13.19 7.34 11.57
CA VAL A 4 13.31 8.79 11.50
C VAL A 4 13.51 9.27 12.94
N TYR A 5 14.75 9.57 13.29
CA TYR A 5 15.15 10.06 14.61
C TYR A 5 15.47 11.55 14.53
N LYS A 6 14.73 12.35 15.28
CA LYS A 6 14.83 13.83 15.27
C LYS A 6 14.82 14.43 13.86
N GLY A 7 13.92 13.91 13.00
CA GLY A 7 13.79 14.35 11.62
C GLY A 7 14.85 13.81 10.64
N GLN A 8 15.83 13.06 11.13
CA GLN A 8 16.89 12.47 10.29
C GLN A 8 16.67 10.97 10.08
N VAL A 9 16.94 10.50 8.87
CA VAL A 9 16.87 9.08 8.53
C VAL A 9 18.09 8.34 9.03
N ILE A 10 17.87 7.27 9.80
CA ILE A 10 18.89 6.29 10.14
C ILE A 10 18.49 4.98 9.48
N ASP A 11 19.16 4.61 8.40
CA ASP A 11 18.92 3.40 7.64
C ASP A 11 19.85 2.26 8.05
N SER A 12 19.32 1.04 8.08
CA SER A 12 20.15 -0.17 8.01
C SER A 12 20.67 -0.36 6.58
N GLU A 13 21.79 -1.06 6.42
CA GLU A 13 22.35 -1.33 5.09
C GLU A 13 21.37 -2.05 4.14
N LEU A 14 20.45 -2.85 4.69
CA LEU A 14 19.43 -3.58 3.94
C LEU A 14 18.35 -2.68 3.31
N SER A 15 18.17 -1.46 3.79
CA SER A 15 17.12 -0.54 3.31
C SER A 15 17.63 0.53 2.34
N LYS A 16 18.95 0.65 2.14
CA LYS A 16 19.54 1.69 1.29
C LYS A 16 19.12 1.62 -0.19
N ASN A 17 18.79 0.41 -0.69
CA ASN A 17 18.41 0.17 -2.09
C ASN A 17 16.94 -0.25 -2.22
N SER A 18 16.13 -0.12 -1.18
CA SER A 18 14.72 -0.47 -1.19
C SER A 18 13.86 0.76 -1.49
N PHE A 19 12.92 0.62 -2.44
CA PHE A 19 11.94 1.65 -2.82
C PHE A 19 10.50 1.16 -2.69
N GLY A 20 10.25 0.28 -1.73
CA GLY A 20 8.92 -0.23 -1.45
C GLY A 20 7.99 0.78 -0.79
N GLY A 21 6.78 0.33 -0.47
CA GLY A 21 5.75 1.19 0.13
C GLY A 21 6.15 1.83 1.46
N THR A 22 6.94 1.13 2.28
CA THR A 22 7.45 1.64 3.56
C THR A 22 8.38 2.83 3.35
N GLU A 23 9.32 2.72 2.41
CA GLU A 23 10.27 3.78 2.07
C GLU A 23 9.54 5.00 1.47
N MET A 24 8.57 4.77 0.60
CA MET A 24 7.72 5.85 0.06
C MET A 24 6.99 6.62 1.16
N MET A 25 6.42 5.92 2.16
CA MET A 25 5.74 6.57 3.28
C MET A 25 6.70 7.33 4.18
N ARG A 26 7.91 6.80 4.38
CA ARG A 26 8.97 7.50 5.13
C ARG A 26 9.35 8.82 4.45
N GLU A 27 9.59 8.82 3.15
CA GLU A 27 9.93 10.02 2.39
C GLU A 27 8.80 11.06 2.44
N ARG A 28 7.54 10.62 2.26
CA ARG A 28 6.37 11.49 2.36
C ARG A 28 6.21 12.08 3.76
N LEU A 29 6.48 11.29 4.80
CA LEU A 29 6.46 11.77 6.19
C LEU A 29 7.49 12.88 6.41
N ILE A 30 8.74 12.67 6.05
CA ILE A 30 9.83 13.64 6.25
C ILE A 30 9.57 14.92 5.44
N LYS A 31 9.09 14.78 4.21
CA LYS A 31 8.85 15.90 3.30
C LYS A 31 7.73 16.82 3.77
N ASN A 32 6.69 16.28 4.43
CA ASN A 32 5.44 17.01 4.61
C ASN A 32 5.07 17.25 6.09
N VAL A 33 5.51 16.42 7.04
CA VAL A 33 5.21 16.60 8.47
C VAL A 33 6.08 17.72 9.05
N ASP A 34 5.50 18.55 9.93
CA ASP A 34 6.17 19.70 10.53
C ASP A 34 7.46 19.25 11.28
N PRO A 35 8.63 19.77 10.89
CA PRO A 35 9.91 19.39 11.49
C PRO A 35 9.96 19.54 13.00
N LYS A 36 9.26 20.52 13.58
CA LYS A 36 9.23 20.76 15.04
C LYS A 36 8.71 19.56 15.85
N TRP A 37 7.82 18.73 15.24
CA TRP A 37 7.34 17.52 15.87
C TRP A 37 8.28 16.35 15.63
N LEU A 38 8.87 16.25 14.43
CA LEU A 38 9.84 15.21 14.10
C LEU A 38 11.10 15.30 14.97
N GLU A 39 11.54 16.50 15.33
CA GLU A 39 12.69 16.75 16.21
C GLU A 39 12.53 16.17 17.62
N LYS A 40 11.29 15.93 18.07
CA LYS A 40 10.96 15.39 19.40
C LYS A 40 10.68 13.88 19.39
N CYS A 41 10.76 13.23 18.22
CA CYS A 41 10.32 11.85 18.02
C CYS A 41 11.36 10.95 17.36
N ALA A 42 11.22 9.65 17.61
CA ALA A 42 11.79 8.57 16.82
C ALA A 42 10.65 7.76 16.22
N ILE A 43 10.49 7.77 14.88
CA ILE A 43 9.46 7.03 14.18
C ILE A 43 10.09 5.79 13.55
N HIS A 44 9.74 4.63 14.09
CA HIS A 44 10.27 3.33 13.69
C HIS A 44 9.38 2.72 12.60
N PHE A 45 9.92 2.53 11.41
CA PHE A 45 9.19 1.93 10.27
C PHE A 45 9.25 0.41 10.36
N SER A 46 8.20 -0.20 10.91
CA SER A 46 8.16 -1.64 11.22
C SER A 46 9.35 -2.07 12.11
N ARG A 47 9.69 -3.26 12.22
CA ARG A 47 10.87 -3.96 12.79
C ARG A 47 11.90 -3.09 13.55
N PRO A 48 11.57 -2.48 14.69
CA PRO A 48 12.50 -1.62 15.45
C PRO A 48 13.69 -2.44 15.97
N ARG A 49 14.91 -1.84 15.97
CA ARG A 49 16.13 -2.49 16.45
C ARG A 49 16.67 -1.85 17.73
N GLN A 50 16.33 -0.60 17.97
CA GLN A 50 16.69 0.14 19.16
C GLN A 50 15.60 1.13 19.51
N LEU A 51 15.57 1.57 20.75
CA LEU A 51 14.71 2.65 21.23
C LEU A 51 15.61 3.80 21.69
N PHE A 52 15.05 5.00 21.75
CA PHE A 52 15.76 6.21 22.14
C PHE A 52 15.11 6.78 23.39
N GLU A 53 15.91 7.00 24.45
CA GLU A 53 15.41 7.44 25.76
C GLU A 53 15.06 8.93 25.83
N ASP A 54 15.62 9.72 24.91
CA ASP A 54 15.52 11.19 24.90
C ASP A 54 14.39 11.75 24.03
N VAL A 55 13.61 10.88 23.40
CA VAL A 55 12.52 11.25 22.48
C VAL A 55 11.31 10.33 22.62
N ILE A 56 10.19 10.73 22.04
CA ILE A 56 8.97 9.92 21.92
C ILE A 56 9.19 8.85 20.85
N ASN A 57 9.00 7.57 21.22
CA ASN A 57 9.16 6.45 20.31
C ASN A 57 7.78 6.05 19.72
N VAL A 58 7.60 6.24 18.43
CA VAL A 58 6.39 5.84 17.69
C VAL A 58 6.71 4.68 16.77
N LEU A 59 5.95 3.59 16.87
CA LEU A 59 6.06 2.48 15.93
C LEU A 59 5.06 2.67 14.80
N TYR A 60 5.53 2.76 13.56
CA TYR A 60 4.70 2.83 12.36
C TYR A 60 4.75 1.49 11.62
N CYS A 61 3.66 0.72 11.75
CA CYS A 61 3.58 -0.66 11.26
C CYS A 61 3.17 -0.71 9.78
N HIS A 62 3.94 -1.47 9.00
CA HIS A 62 3.65 -1.79 7.60
C HIS A 62 3.53 -3.29 7.33
N ASP A 63 4.06 -4.13 8.22
CA ASP A 63 4.07 -5.59 8.10
C ASP A 63 2.77 -6.21 8.65
N LEU A 64 2.55 -7.49 8.37
CA LEU A 64 1.47 -8.28 8.98
C LEU A 64 1.74 -8.53 10.46
N ALA A 65 0.68 -8.64 11.26
CA ALA A 65 0.82 -8.96 12.68
C ALA A 65 1.50 -10.32 12.93
N GLU A 66 1.38 -11.25 11.97
CA GLU A 66 1.98 -12.59 12.01
C GLU A 66 3.47 -12.59 11.70
N ASP A 67 4.05 -11.49 11.19
CA ASP A 67 5.49 -11.41 10.93
C ASP A 67 6.27 -11.65 12.23
N PRO A 68 7.22 -12.61 12.26
CA PRO A 68 7.98 -12.96 13.47
C PRO A 68 8.72 -11.78 14.11
N GLU A 69 9.12 -10.79 13.33
CA GLU A 69 9.80 -9.57 13.83
C GLU A 69 8.89 -8.74 14.74
N ASN A 70 7.57 -8.89 14.65
CA ASN A 70 6.60 -8.21 15.50
C ASN A 70 6.43 -8.86 16.88
N ASN A 71 7.05 -10.02 17.16
CA ASN A 71 7.01 -10.65 18.47
C ASN A 71 7.60 -9.79 19.59
N ILE A 72 8.36 -8.74 19.25
CA ILE A 72 8.81 -7.71 20.20
C ILE A 72 7.64 -7.04 20.94
N LEU A 73 6.44 -7.06 20.37
CA LEU A 73 5.24 -6.47 20.97
C LEU A 73 4.53 -7.40 21.95
N ALA A 74 4.85 -8.68 21.93
CA ALA A 74 4.23 -9.69 22.80
C ALA A 74 4.52 -9.45 24.28
N ASN A 75 3.66 -9.99 25.14
CA ASN A 75 3.80 -9.95 26.61
C ASN A 75 3.95 -8.50 27.15
N GLY A 76 3.22 -7.58 26.57
CA GLY A 76 3.29 -6.16 26.96
C GLY A 76 4.49 -5.41 26.39
N GLY A 77 5.22 -6.00 25.43
CA GLY A 77 6.35 -5.34 24.76
C GLY A 77 5.97 -4.08 24.00
N TRP A 78 4.70 -3.95 23.60
CA TRP A 78 4.14 -2.74 23.00
C TRP A 78 4.27 -1.48 23.90
N LYS A 79 4.33 -1.64 25.24
CA LYS A 79 4.51 -0.54 26.22
C LYS A 79 5.84 0.18 26.08
N LYS A 80 6.78 -0.37 25.31
CA LYS A 80 8.05 0.28 25.00
C LYS A 80 7.93 1.43 23.99
N PHE A 81 6.79 1.50 23.30
CA PHE A 81 6.48 2.59 22.37
C PHE A 81 5.46 3.51 23.02
N ASP A 82 5.61 4.81 22.83
CA ASP A 82 4.65 5.79 23.32
C ASP A 82 3.35 5.75 22.51
N HIS A 83 3.42 5.32 21.25
CA HIS A 83 2.26 5.15 20.38
C HIS A 83 2.56 4.22 19.20
N ILE A 84 1.51 3.60 18.65
CA ILE A 84 1.61 2.69 17.51
C ILE A 84 0.68 3.16 16.40
N VAL A 85 1.21 3.36 15.21
CA VAL A 85 0.49 3.80 14.01
C VAL A 85 0.38 2.64 13.03
N PHE A 86 -0.81 2.47 12.44
CA PHE A 86 -1.13 1.44 11.46
C PHE A 86 -1.58 2.06 10.15
N VAL A 87 -1.41 1.33 9.03
CA VAL A 87 -1.79 1.80 7.69
C VAL A 87 -3.23 1.47 7.31
N SER A 88 -3.92 0.68 8.14
CA SER A 88 -5.35 0.36 8.00
C SER A 88 -5.97 -0.04 9.35
N ALA A 89 -7.29 0.07 9.46
CA ALA A 89 -8.03 -0.43 10.62
C ALA A 89 -7.98 -1.96 10.66
N TRP A 90 -8.03 -2.63 9.51
CA TRP A 90 -7.86 -4.07 9.41
C TRP A 90 -6.52 -4.51 10.04
N GLN A 91 -5.41 -3.87 9.68
CA GLN A 91 -4.09 -4.18 10.24
C GLN A 91 -4.06 -3.93 11.76
N ARG A 92 -4.54 -2.77 12.21
CA ARG A 92 -4.61 -2.43 13.64
C ARG A 92 -5.34 -3.51 14.43
N ASP A 93 -6.49 -3.96 13.95
CA ASP A 93 -7.32 -4.94 14.66
C ASP A 93 -6.64 -6.32 14.75
N GLN A 94 -5.83 -6.70 13.72
CA GLN A 94 -4.98 -7.89 13.80
C GLN A 94 -3.91 -7.75 14.91
N TYR A 95 -3.26 -6.59 15.02
CA TYR A 95 -2.25 -6.35 16.06
C TYR A 95 -2.87 -6.25 17.46
N ILE A 96 -4.00 -5.58 17.62
CA ILE A 96 -4.73 -5.51 18.89
C ILE A 96 -5.08 -6.91 19.37
N THR A 97 -5.67 -7.73 18.50
CA THR A 97 -6.06 -9.10 18.82
C THR A 97 -4.86 -9.99 19.18
N ARG A 98 -3.74 -9.83 18.48
CA ARG A 98 -2.56 -10.68 18.67
C ARG A 98 -1.73 -10.31 19.90
N PHE A 99 -1.58 -9.01 20.19
CA PHE A 99 -0.62 -8.50 21.18
C PHE A 99 -1.28 -7.81 22.38
N ASP A 100 -2.61 -7.82 22.45
CA ASP A 100 -3.39 -7.18 23.53
C ASP A 100 -3.04 -5.69 23.72
N ILE A 101 -2.95 -4.97 22.60
CA ILE A 101 -2.64 -3.54 22.57
C ILE A 101 -3.91 -2.76 22.86
N PRO A 102 -3.94 -1.83 23.83
CA PRO A 102 -5.11 -0.98 24.06
C PRO A 102 -5.42 -0.11 22.83
N TYR A 103 -6.70 -0.01 22.48
CA TYR A 103 -7.14 0.81 21.35
C TYR A 103 -6.66 2.27 21.44
N SER A 104 -6.67 2.83 22.67
CA SER A 104 -6.20 4.19 22.98
C SER A 104 -4.70 4.40 22.69
N HIS A 105 -3.91 3.32 22.56
CA HIS A 105 -2.48 3.36 22.26
C HIS A 105 -2.20 3.30 20.75
N THR A 106 -3.23 3.39 19.94
CA THR A 106 -3.15 3.17 18.48
C THR A 106 -3.81 4.28 17.68
N THR A 107 -3.29 4.53 16.48
CA THR A 107 -3.94 5.37 15.46
C THR A 107 -3.81 4.72 14.09
N VAL A 108 -4.80 4.92 13.23
CA VAL A 108 -4.71 4.58 11.81
C VAL A 108 -4.37 5.83 11.02
N ILE A 109 -3.28 5.77 10.28
CA ILE A 109 -2.90 6.80 9.30
C ILE A 109 -2.76 6.12 7.95
N TYR A 110 -3.72 6.32 7.07
CA TYR A 110 -3.75 5.68 5.76
C TYR A 110 -2.56 6.10 4.90
N ASN A 111 -2.06 5.15 4.11
CA ASN A 111 -1.04 5.46 3.11
C ASN A 111 -1.54 6.54 2.15
N ALA A 112 -0.70 7.53 1.88
CA ALA A 112 -1.01 8.62 0.97
C ALA A 112 -0.27 8.46 -0.35
N VAL A 113 -0.85 9.01 -1.42
CA VAL A 113 -0.22 9.12 -2.73
C VAL A 113 -0.21 10.58 -3.17
N GLU A 114 0.82 10.97 -3.91
CA GLU A 114 0.98 12.36 -4.39
C GLU A 114 0.05 12.68 -5.58
N THR A 115 -0.44 11.66 -6.28
CA THR A 115 -1.33 11.82 -7.43
C THR A 115 -2.60 12.55 -7.02
N GLN A 116 -2.87 13.69 -7.65
CA GLN A 116 -4.14 14.39 -7.54
C GLN A 116 -5.15 13.77 -8.52
N TYR A 117 -6.41 13.75 -8.09
CA TYR A 117 -7.49 13.32 -8.95
C TYR A 117 -7.82 14.40 -9.97
N GLU A 118 -7.62 14.08 -11.24
CA GLU A 118 -8.06 14.92 -12.38
C GLU A 118 -8.80 14.02 -13.37
N PRO A 119 -10.06 14.34 -13.75
CA PRO A 119 -10.78 13.56 -14.75
C PRO A 119 -10.00 13.52 -16.07
N VAL A 120 -9.77 12.32 -16.59
CA VAL A 120 -9.09 12.10 -17.87
C VAL A 120 -9.98 11.28 -18.82
N THR A 121 -9.92 11.57 -20.11
CA THR A 121 -10.48 10.71 -21.14
C THR A 121 -9.39 9.75 -21.61
N LYS A 122 -9.67 8.45 -21.54
CA LYS A 122 -8.74 7.40 -21.98
C LYS A 122 -9.13 6.92 -23.37
N ASP A 123 -8.11 6.67 -24.20
CA ASP A 123 -8.31 6.00 -25.49
C ASP A 123 -8.76 4.56 -25.25
N VAL A 124 -9.82 4.14 -25.93
CA VAL A 124 -10.44 2.81 -25.77
C VAL A 124 -10.25 1.92 -27.01
N GLU A 125 -9.43 2.31 -27.99
CA GLU A 125 -9.09 1.43 -29.12
C GLU A 125 -8.36 0.18 -28.63
N THR A 126 -7.47 0.33 -27.65
CA THR A 126 -6.84 -0.77 -26.93
C THR A 126 -7.15 -0.68 -25.44
N ILE A 127 -7.84 -1.67 -24.90
CA ILE A 127 -8.11 -1.73 -23.47
C ILE A 127 -6.87 -2.22 -22.74
N ARG A 128 -6.24 -1.34 -21.96
CA ARG A 128 -5.00 -1.62 -21.25
C ARG A 128 -5.26 -2.11 -19.84
N PHE A 129 -4.75 -3.31 -19.56
CA PHE A 129 -4.58 -3.84 -18.22
C PHE A 129 -3.21 -3.44 -17.69
N ILE A 130 -3.09 -3.30 -16.38
CA ILE A 130 -1.83 -3.06 -15.70
C ILE A 130 -1.69 -3.99 -14.50
N TYR A 131 -0.45 -4.47 -14.25
CA TYR A 131 -0.04 -5.11 -13.01
C TYR A 131 1.25 -4.46 -12.52
N HIS A 132 1.25 -3.88 -11.31
CA HIS A 132 2.37 -3.09 -10.79
C HIS A 132 2.66 -3.39 -9.32
N THR A 133 2.73 -4.68 -9.02
CA THR A 133 3.17 -5.21 -7.73
C THR A 133 4.20 -6.32 -7.93
N ILE A 134 4.81 -6.80 -6.81
CA ILE A 134 5.78 -7.90 -6.88
C ILE A 134 5.10 -9.22 -7.29
N PRO A 135 5.85 -10.13 -7.96
CA PRO A 135 5.23 -11.23 -8.72
C PRO A 135 4.46 -12.24 -7.85
N HIS A 136 4.89 -12.52 -6.62
CA HIS A 136 4.25 -13.50 -5.74
C HIS A 136 2.86 -13.09 -5.23
N ARG A 137 2.37 -11.89 -5.57
CA ARG A 137 1.06 -11.39 -5.12
C ARG A 137 -0.08 -11.74 -6.08
N GLY A 138 0.12 -12.67 -7.01
CA GLY A 138 -0.93 -13.16 -7.90
C GLY A 138 -0.64 -13.03 -9.40
N LEU A 139 0.60 -12.67 -9.81
CA LEU A 139 0.98 -12.62 -11.24
C LEU A 139 0.83 -13.98 -11.92
N GLU A 140 1.11 -15.07 -11.19
CA GLU A 140 0.96 -16.45 -11.70
C GLU A 140 -0.49 -16.81 -12.03
N LEU A 141 -1.47 -16.19 -11.36
CA LEU A 141 -2.89 -16.33 -11.70
C LEU A 141 -3.29 -15.37 -12.81
N LEU A 142 -2.77 -14.14 -12.80
CA LEU A 142 -3.14 -13.11 -13.77
C LEU A 142 -2.76 -13.51 -15.20
N VAL A 143 -1.55 -14.03 -15.42
CA VAL A 143 -1.05 -14.32 -16.77
C VAL A 143 -1.94 -15.35 -17.51
N PRO A 144 -2.30 -16.52 -16.95
CA PRO A 144 -3.23 -17.44 -17.63
C PRO A 144 -4.67 -16.90 -17.74
N ILE A 145 -5.12 -16.05 -16.80
CA ILE A 145 -6.40 -15.36 -16.92
C ILE A 145 -6.37 -14.45 -18.17
N PHE A 146 -5.32 -13.63 -18.29
CA PHE A 146 -5.19 -12.71 -19.42
C PHE A 146 -5.02 -13.43 -20.76
N ASP A 147 -4.24 -14.52 -20.82
CA ASP A 147 -4.15 -15.36 -22.03
C ASP A 147 -5.55 -15.81 -22.53
N THR A 148 -6.42 -16.16 -21.58
CA THR A 148 -7.77 -16.61 -21.93
C THR A 148 -8.64 -15.43 -22.37
N LEU A 149 -8.54 -14.28 -21.71
CA LEU A 149 -9.25 -13.05 -22.10
C LEU A 149 -8.84 -12.60 -23.52
N ALA A 150 -7.54 -12.60 -23.81
CA ALA A 150 -6.99 -12.14 -25.11
C ALA A 150 -7.47 -12.96 -26.30
N LYS A 151 -7.84 -14.25 -26.11
CA LYS A 151 -8.45 -15.08 -27.17
C LYS A 151 -9.85 -14.62 -27.56
N HIS A 152 -10.58 -14.00 -26.62
CA HIS A 152 -11.96 -13.54 -26.82
C HIS A 152 -12.03 -12.02 -27.11
N TYR A 153 -11.03 -11.27 -26.67
CA TYR A 153 -10.93 -9.82 -26.77
C TYR A 153 -9.58 -9.42 -27.35
N PRO A 154 -9.42 -9.40 -28.70
CA PRO A 154 -8.11 -9.20 -29.33
C PRO A 154 -7.55 -7.79 -29.13
N ASN A 155 -8.36 -6.82 -28.75
CA ASN A 155 -7.98 -5.44 -28.54
C ASN A 155 -7.61 -5.12 -27.08
N ILE A 156 -7.16 -6.12 -26.30
CA ILE A 156 -6.64 -5.90 -24.94
C ILE A 156 -5.12 -6.00 -24.91
N HIS A 157 -4.49 -5.30 -23.96
CA HIS A 157 -3.06 -5.36 -23.72
C HIS A 157 -2.76 -5.35 -22.22
N LEU A 158 -1.75 -6.09 -21.76
CA LEU A 158 -1.32 -6.14 -20.35
C LEU A 158 0.11 -5.60 -20.23
N ASP A 159 0.25 -4.53 -19.47
CA ASP A 159 1.54 -3.97 -19.04
C ASP A 159 1.89 -4.51 -17.65
N VAL A 160 3.07 -5.15 -17.50
CA VAL A 160 3.51 -5.77 -16.24
C VAL A 160 4.76 -5.09 -15.71
N PHE A 161 4.62 -4.36 -14.63
CA PHE A 161 5.69 -3.72 -13.84
C PHE A 161 5.91 -4.55 -12.57
N SER A 162 6.79 -5.54 -12.62
CA SER A 162 6.89 -6.52 -11.55
C SER A 162 8.29 -7.09 -11.44
N SER A 163 8.91 -6.95 -10.27
CA SER A 163 10.19 -7.57 -9.90
C SER A 163 10.45 -7.33 -8.42
N PHE A 164 11.17 -8.23 -7.77
CA PHE A 164 11.75 -8.00 -6.45
C PHE A 164 12.91 -6.97 -6.47
N GLY A 165 13.34 -6.53 -7.67
CA GLY A 165 14.31 -5.45 -7.83
C GLY A 165 13.90 -4.15 -7.14
N ILE A 166 12.59 -3.91 -6.92
CA ILE A 166 12.10 -2.76 -6.12
C ILE A 166 12.68 -2.74 -4.69
N TYR A 167 13.09 -3.90 -4.17
CA TYR A 167 13.72 -4.03 -2.85
C TYR A 167 15.25 -4.28 -2.95
N GLY A 168 15.83 -4.27 -4.17
CA GLY A 168 17.21 -4.68 -4.40
C GLY A 168 17.43 -6.19 -4.22
N TRP A 169 16.40 -7.01 -4.43
CA TRP A 169 16.42 -8.46 -4.24
C TRP A 169 16.15 -9.22 -5.56
N GLU A 170 16.82 -8.85 -6.63
CA GLU A 170 16.64 -9.44 -7.97
C GLU A 170 16.79 -10.95 -7.98
N GLN A 171 17.59 -11.52 -7.06
CA GLN A 171 17.74 -12.98 -6.92
C GLN A 171 16.42 -13.68 -6.57
N ARG A 172 15.44 -12.98 -6.00
CA ARG A 172 14.11 -13.52 -5.72
C ARG A 172 13.21 -13.60 -6.95
N ASP A 173 13.61 -13.05 -8.06
CA ASP A 173 12.91 -13.17 -9.34
C ASP A 173 13.17 -14.53 -10.03
N GLU A 174 14.17 -15.28 -9.58
CA GLU A 174 14.55 -16.58 -10.18
C GLU A 174 13.36 -17.54 -10.37
N PRO A 175 12.48 -17.78 -9.38
CA PRO A 175 11.31 -18.66 -9.56
C PRO A 175 10.31 -18.14 -10.61
N PHE A 176 10.32 -16.86 -10.92
CA PHE A 176 9.37 -16.20 -11.82
C PHE A 176 9.90 -15.99 -13.24
N LYS A 177 11.16 -16.34 -13.54
CA LYS A 177 11.77 -16.13 -14.85
C LYS A 177 11.00 -16.76 -16.01
N GLN A 178 10.45 -17.97 -15.81
CA GLN A 178 9.64 -18.61 -16.84
C GLN A 178 8.33 -17.86 -17.07
N LEU A 179 7.73 -17.32 -16.02
CA LEU A 179 6.54 -16.50 -16.11
C LEU A 179 6.82 -15.17 -16.83
N PHE A 180 7.94 -14.50 -16.51
CA PHE A 180 8.37 -13.29 -17.19
C PHE A 180 8.63 -13.55 -18.68
N LYS A 181 9.30 -14.64 -19.00
CA LYS A 181 9.54 -15.06 -20.40
C LYS A 181 8.22 -15.29 -21.14
N ARG A 182 7.22 -15.92 -20.51
CA ARG A 182 5.89 -16.10 -21.10
C ARG A 182 5.21 -14.76 -21.40
N ILE A 183 5.38 -13.75 -20.54
CA ILE A 183 4.85 -12.40 -20.77
C ILE A 183 5.58 -11.75 -21.94
N GLU A 184 6.91 -11.83 -22.00
CA GLU A 184 7.73 -11.28 -23.10
C GLU A 184 7.40 -11.87 -24.46
N ASP A 185 7.10 -13.18 -24.52
CA ASP A 185 6.77 -13.89 -25.74
C ASP A 185 5.30 -13.70 -26.19
N HIS A 186 4.45 -13.09 -25.36
CA HIS A 186 3.02 -12.95 -25.65
C HIS A 186 2.75 -11.66 -26.45
N PRO A 187 1.99 -11.71 -27.59
CA PRO A 187 1.81 -10.55 -28.46
C PRO A 187 1.02 -9.39 -27.80
N ASN A 188 0.20 -9.68 -26.79
CA ASN A 188 -0.65 -8.71 -26.10
C ASN A 188 -0.17 -8.40 -24.68
N MET A 189 1.07 -8.76 -24.31
CA MET A 189 1.64 -8.43 -23.02
C MET A 189 2.99 -7.73 -23.20
N THR A 190 3.36 -6.87 -22.25
CA THR A 190 4.70 -6.27 -22.16
C THR A 190 5.23 -6.39 -20.74
N TYR A 191 6.41 -6.99 -20.60
CA TYR A 191 7.13 -7.04 -19.33
C TYR A 191 8.09 -5.86 -19.24
N HIS A 192 7.91 -5.03 -18.21
CA HIS A 192 8.72 -3.82 -17.96
C HIS A 192 9.75 -4.02 -16.84
N GLY A 193 9.67 -5.13 -16.10
CA GLY A 193 10.49 -5.35 -14.90
C GLY A 193 10.20 -4.35 -13.79
N HIS A 194 11.22 -4.03 -13.00
CA HIS A 194 11.16 -2.94 -12.03
C HIS A 194 11.37 -1.60 -12.74
N GLN A 195 10.49 -0.65 -12.49
CA GLN A 195 10.58 0.71 -13.01
C GLN A 195 10.39 1.74 -11.87
N PRO A 196 10.95 2.94 -12.01
CA PRO A 196 10.66 4.07 -11.13
C PRO A 196 9.17 4.38 -11.06
N ASN A 197 8.71 4.90 -9.91
CA ASN A 197 7.27 5.11 -9.68
C ASN A 197 6.63 6.11 -10.66
N ASP A 198 7.35 7.12 -11.10
CA ASP A 198 6.89 8.10 -12.10
C ASP A 198 6.57 7.44 -13.44
N VAL A 199 7.37 6.46 -13.88
CA VAL A 199 7.11 5.66 -15.09
C VAL A 199 5.83 4.83 -14.93
N VAL A 200 5.62 4.22 -13.76
CA VAL A 200 4.41 3.45 -13.44
C VAL A 200 3.17 4.38 -13.43
N LEU A 201 3.27 5.57 -12.85
CA LEU A 201 2.19 6.55 -12.82
C LEU A 201 1.80 7.01 -14.23
N GLU A 202 2.76 7.21 -15.14
CA GLU A 202 2.46 7.53 -16.55
C GLU A 202 1.76 6.36 -17.28
N ALA A 203 2.09 5.11 -16.96
CA ALA A 203 1.37 3.95 -17.49
C ALA A 203 -0.06 3.87 -16.92
N LEU A 204 -0.25 4.15 -15.62
CA LEU A 204 -1.57 4.17 -14.98
C LEU A 204 -2.54 5.18 -15.62
N LYS A 205 -2.06 6.35 -16.03
CA LYS A 205 -2.87 7.35 -16.73
C LYS A 205 -3.51 6.82 -18.02
N LYS A 206 -2.87 5.83 -18.66
CA LYS A 206 -3.33 5.19 -19.91
C LYS A 206 -4.05 3.87 -19.66
N SER A 207 -3.96 3.31 -18.45
CA SER A 207 -4.53 2.00 -18.12
C SER A 207 -6.02 2.09 -17.78
N HIS A 208 -6.76 1.03 -18.07
CA HIS A 208 -8.21 0.93 -17.84
C HIS A 208 -8.55 0.00 -16.68
N ILE A 209 -7.81 -1.10 -16.55
CA ILE A 209 -8.12 -2.17 -15.58
C ILE A 209 -6.84 -2.56 -14.83
N PHE A 210 -6.90 -2.53 -13.51
CA PHE A 210 -5.97 -3.20 -12.63
C PHE A 210 -6.63 -4.50 -12.15
N LEU A 211 -6.36 -5.60 -12.87
CA LEU A 211 -6.82 -6.93 -12.46
C LEU A 211 -5.80 -7.51 -11.50
N TYR A 212 -6.21 -7.64 -10.25
CA TYR A 212 -5.36 -8.04 -9.15
C TYR A 212 -5.89 -9.29 -8.44
N PRO A 213 -5.67 -10.50 -9.01
CA PRO A 213 -6.05 -11.77 -8.37
C PRO A 213 -5.10 -12.08 -7.22
N ASN A 214 -5.12 -11.22 -6.20
CA ASN A 214 -4.17 -11.21 -5.11
C ASN A 214 -4.33 -12.41 -4.19
N VAL A 215 -3.20 -13.06 -3.86
CA VAL A 215 -3.08 -14.19 -2.93
C VAL A 215 -2.32 -13.84 -1.65
N TRP A 216 -1.96 -12.58 -1.47
CA TRP A 216 -1.22 -12.06 -0.32
C TRP A 216 -2.13 -11.22 0.59
N LYS A 217 -2.03 -11.41 1.92
CA LYS A 217 -2.73 -10.53 2.87
C LYS A 217 -2.11 -9.13 2.82
N GLU A 218 -2.79 -8.18 2.20
CA GLU A 218 -2.34 -6.79 2.18
C GLU A 218 -2.68 -6.10 3.50
N THR A 219 -1.73 -5.35 4.04
CA THR A 219 -1.97 -4.42 5.17
C THR A 219 -2.53 -3.08 4.70
N SER A 220 -2.17 -2.67 3.50
CA SER A 220 -2.69 -1.57 2.69
C SER A 220 -2.03 -1.67 1.30
N CYS A 221 -2.75 -1.42 0.24
CA CYS A 221 -2.23 -1.58 -1.12
C CYS A 221 -2.02 -0.23 -1.80
N ILE A 222 -0.78 0.32 -1.77
CA ILE A 222 -0.44 1.59 -2.42
C ILE A 222 -0.70 1.50 -3.93
N ALA A 223 -0.36 0.38 -4.57
CA ALA A 223 -0.62 0.15 -5.99
C ALA A 223 -2.10 0.33 -6.32
N MET A 224 -3.01 -0.19 -5.51
CA MET A 224 -4.44 0.00 -5.72
C MET A 224 -4.88 1.45 -5.47
N ILE A 225 -4.31 2.14 -4.48
CA ILE A 225 -4.60 3.56 -4.25
C ILE A 225 -4.18 4.39 -5.46
N GLU A 226 -2.98 4.15 -6.01
CA GLU A 226 -2.49 4.82 -7.21
C GLU A 226 -3.35 4.51 -8.43
N ALA A 227 -3.77 3.26 -8.61
CA ALA A 227 -4.68 2.86 -9.70
C ALA A 227 -6.03 3.59 -9.61
N ILE A 228 -6.66 3.62 -8.42
CA ILE A 228 -7.92 4.34 -8.19
C ILE A 228 -7.76 5.83 -8.48
N LYS A 229 -6.71 6.48 -7.98
CA LYS A 229 -6.44 7.90 -8.22
C LYS A 229 -6.23 8.23 -9.70
N ASN A 230 -5.74 7.28 -10.49
CA ASN A 230 -5.61 7.39 -11.94
C ASN A 230 -6.84 6.86 -12.70
N GLN A 231 -7.98 6.66 -12.00
CA GLN A 231 -9.27 6.25 -12.59
C GLN A 231 -9.19 4.91 -13.34
N VAL A 232 -8.37 4.00 -12.80
CA VAL A 232 -8.27 2.62 -13.27
C VAL A 232 -9.30 1.77 -12.53
N ILE A 233 -10.08 0.96 -13.24
CA ILE A 233 -11.02 0.03 -12.63
C ILE A 233 -10.21 -1.08 -11.96
N CYS A 234 -10.25 -1.14 -10.64
CA CYS A 234 -9.60 -2.20 -9.88
C CYS A 234 -10.55 -3.37 -9.66
N ILE A 235 -10.09 -4.58 -9.95
CA ILE A 235 -10.81 -5.85 -9.72
C ILE A 235 -9.93 -6.68 -8.80
N HIS A 236 -10.41 -7.02 -7.59
CA HIS A 236 -9.59 -7.69 -6.57
C HIS A 236 -10.45 -8.52 -5.60
N PRO A 237 -9.84 -9.50 -4.86
CA PRO A 237 -10.55 -10.23 -3.82
C PRO A 237 -10.75 -9.40 -2.54
N ASN A 238 -11.70 -9.82 -1.70
CA ASN A 238 -11.89 -9.32 -0.34
C ASN A 238 -10.84 -9.89 0.64
N TYR A 239 -9.54 -9.74 0.36
CA TYR A 239 -8.47 -10.37 1.13
C TYR A 239 -7.57 -9.35 1.83
N GLY A 240 -7.33 -9.56 3.14
CA GLY A 240 -6.61 -8.59 3.96
C GLY A 240 -7.31 -7.22 4.00
N ALA A 241 -6.56 -6.14 3.96
CA ALA A 241 -7.07 -4.77 3.97
C ALA A 241 -7.53 -4.24 2.60
N LEU A 242 -7.61 -5.08 1.55
CA LEU A 242 -7.95 -4.61 0.20
C LEU A 242 -9.32 -3.92 0.14
N THR A 243 -10.34 -4.50 0.80
CA THR A 243 -11.69 -3.90 0.83
C THR A 243 -11.70 -2.54 1.53
N GLU A 244 -10.93 -2.40 2.61
CA GLU A 244 -10.78 -1.12 3.30
C GLU A 244 -10.02 -0.12 2.42
N THR A 245 -8.92 -0.54 1.79
CA THR A 245 -8.13 0.30 0.86
C THR A 245 -8.98 0.79 -0.31
N ALA A 246 -9.85 -0.06 -0.82
CA ALA A 246 -10.75 0.20 -1.94
C ALA A 246 -11.75 1.33 -1.69
N ALA A 247 -12.18 1.56 -0.45
CA ALA A 247 -13.15 2.61 -0.07
C ALA A 247 -14.41 2.64 -0.96
N ASN A 248 -14.91 1.47 -1.37
CA ASN A 248 -16.05 1.29 -2.29
C ASN A 248 -15.84 1.81 -3.73
N ALA A 249 -14.60 2.11 -4.13
CA ALA A 249 -14.27 2.61 -5.47
C ALA A 249 -13.89 1.51 -6.47
N THR A 250 -14.04 0.22 -6.11
CA THR A 250 -13.53 -0.92 -6.89
C THR A 250 -14.58 -2.00 -7.08
N ILE A 251 -14.25 -3.03 -7.85
CA ILE A 251 -15.04 -4.25 -8.02
C ILE A 251 -14.39 -5.35 -7.18
N VAL A 252 -15.11 -5.82 -6.17
CA VAL A 252 -14.62 -6.81 -5.19
C VAL A 252 -15.28 -8.16 -5.45
N TYR A 253 -14.49 -9.23 -5.36
CA TYR A 253 -15.00 -10.60 -5.36
C TYR A 253 -14.50 -11.36 -4.11
N GLU A 254 -15.13 -12.49 -3.82
CA GLU A 254 -14.78 -13.31 -2.67
C GLU A 254 -13.46 -14.04 -2.89
N TYR A 255 -12.54 -13.93 -1.92
CA TYR A 255 -11.29 -14.68 -1.93
C TYR A 255 -11.58 -16.19 -1.80
N ASN A 256 -10.82 -17.00 -2.53
CA ASN A 256 -10.88 -18.44 -2.42
C ASN A 256 -9.47 -19.04 -2.33
N GLU A 257 -9.26 -19.98 -1.42
CA GLU A 257 -7.96 -20.64 -1.25
C GLU A 257 -7.63 -21.60 -2.40
N ASP A 258 -8.66 -22.13 -3.11
CA ASP A 258 -8.44 -22.91 -4.33
C ASP A 258 -8.05 -21.97 -5.49
N PRO A 259 -6.82 -22.10 -6.04
CA PRO A 259 -6.33 -21.18 -7.06
C PRO A 259 -7.19 -21.17 -8.34
N ALA A 260 -7.79 -22.32 -8.70
CA ALA A 260 -8.62 -22.41 -9.90
C ALA A 260 -9.95 -21.66 -9.73
N THR A 261 -10.60 -21.81 -8.60
CA THR A 261 -11.82 -21.08 -8.24
C THR A 261 -11.55 -19.59 -8.13
N HIS A 262 -10.43 -19.21 -7.47
CA HIS A 262 -10.01 -17.82 -7.34
C HIS A 262 -9.76 -17.16 -8.71
N ALA A 263 -9.04 -17.85 -9.59
CA ALA A 263 -8.78 -17.38 -10.96
C ALA A 263 -10.09 -17.26 -11.77
N ASN A 264 -11.03 -18.20 -11.62
CA ASN A 264 -12.32 -18.16 -12.30
C ASN A 264 -13.17 -16.96 -11.87
N TYR A 265 -13.17 -16.58 -10.60
CA TYR A 265 -13.86 -15.37 -10.14
C TYR A 265 -13.26 -14.12 -10.78
N ALA A 266 -11.93 -13.97 -10.74
CA ALA A 266 -11.25 -12.85 -11.34
C ALA A 266 -11.51 -12.77 -12.87
N PHE A 267 -11.40 -13.90 -13.57
CA PHE A 267 -11.70 -14.01 -15.01
C PHE A 267 -13.13 -13.59 -15.33
N SER A 268 -14.12 -14.14 -14.62
CA SER A 268 -15.53 -13.89 -14.88
C SER A 268 -15.90 -12.42 -14.76
N ILE A 269 -15.37 -11.74 -13.73
CA ILE A 269 -15.61 -10.30 -13.55
C ILE A 269 -14.88 -9.48 -14.61
N ALA A 270 -13.64 -9.79 -14.93
CA ALA A 270 -12.91 -9.09 -15.97
C ALA A 270 -13.59 -9.23 -17.34
N ALA A 271 -14.04 -10.44 -17.68
CA ALA A 271 -14.81 -10.70 -18.91
C ALA A 271 -16.14 -9.91 -18.94
N GLN A 272 -16.84 -9.81 -17.80
CA GLN A 272 -18.05 -9.00 -17.70
C GLN A 272 -17.78 -7.51 -17.92
N VAL A 273 -16.72 -6.97 -17.33
CA VAL A 273 -16.30 -5.56 -17.52
C VAL A 273 -15.99 -5.29 -19.00
N LEU A 274 -15.25 -6.19 -19.66
CA LEU A 274 -14.94 -6.07 -21.08
C LEU A 274 -16.19 -6.16 -21.96
N LYS A 275 -17.11 -7.05 -21.64
CA LYS A 275 -18.40 -7.16 -22.34
C LYS A 275 -19.22 -5.87 -22.22
N VAL A 276 -19.33 -5.30 -21.01
CA VAL A 276 -20.05 -4.04 -20.80
C VAL A 276 -19.39 -2.90 -21.60
N GLN A 277 -18.06 -2.85 -21.69
CA GLN A 277 -17.37 -1.86 -22.53
C GLN A 277 -17.67 -2.03 -24.02
N GLN A 278 -17.75 -3.27 -24.53
CA GLN A 278 -18.15 -3.52 -25.93
C GLN A 278 -19.59 -3.07 -26.23
N GLU A 279 -20.51 -3.33 -25.30
CA GLU A 279 -21.92 -2.92 -25.42
C GLU A 279 -22.12 -1.41 -25.22
N ASN A 280 -21.21 -0.76 -24.48
CA ASN A 280 -21.23 0.66 -24.17
C ASN A 280 -19.84 1.27 -24.30
N PRO A 281 -19.47 1.79 -25.48
CA PRO A 281 -18.13 2.32 -25.75
C PRO A 281 -17.66 3.44 -24.78
N ASN A 282 -18.59 4.12 -24.13
CA ASN A 282 -18.29 5.16 -23.15
C ASN A 282 -18.18 4.63 -21.70
N TYR A 283 -18.23 3.31 -21.50
CA TYR A 283 -18.26 2.75 -20.14
C TYR A 283 -17.07 3.18 -19.30
N PHE A 284 -15.84 3.02 -19.79
CA PHE A 284 -14.65 3.45 -19.06
C PHE A 284 -14.64 4.96 -18.80
N ASN A 285 -15.01 5.78 -19.79
CA ASN A 285 -15.03 7.24 -19.64
C ASN A 285 -16.07 7.73 -18.63
N ARG A 286 -17.16 6.97 -18.39
CA ARG A 286 -18.12 7.30 -17.32
C ARG A 286 -17.53 7.16 -15.93
N PHE A 287 -16.60 6.22 -15.72
CA PHE A 287 -15.92 6.05 -14.44
C PHE A 287 -15.01 7.25 -14.13
N THR A 288 -14.42 7.88 -15.13
CA THR A 288 -13.47 8.98 -14.95
C THR A 288 -14.08 10.25 -14.35
N TYR A 289 -15.42 10.38 -14.38
CA TYR A 289 -16.14 11.53 -13.82
C TYR A 289 -16.77 11.25 -12.45
N SER A 290 -16.44 10.15 -11.83
CA SER A 290 -17.03 9.77 -10.54
C SER A 290 -16.17 10.23 -9.36
N ASP A 291 -16.74 11.03 -8.44
CA ASP A 291 -16.09 11.47 -7.20
C ASP A 291 -15.60 10.33 -6.31
N ARG A 292 -16.10 9.12 -6.51
CA ARG A 292 -15.66 7.93 -5.76
C ARG A 292 -14.17 7.62 -5.90
N TYR A 293 -13.53 8.10 -6.97
CA TYR A 293 -12.09 7.96 -7.17
C TYR A 293 -11.27 9.00 -6.41
N ASN A 294 -11.93 9.98 -5.82
CA ASN A 294 -11.28 10.95 -4.96
C ASN A 294 -11.11 10.37 -3.55
N LEU A 295 -10.08 9.58 -3.35
CA LEU A 295 -9.74 9.04 -2.03
C LEU A 295 -9.12 10.12 -1.15
N ALA A 296 -9.95 11.02 -0.59
CA ALA A 296 -9.48 12.15 0.21
C ALA A 296 -8.59 11.74 1.38
N ARG A 297 -8.90 10.61 2.05
CA ARG A 297 -8.09 10.06 3.15
C ARG A 297 -6.69 9.59 2.73
N ASN A 298 -6.47 9.34 1.43
CA ASN A 298 -5.22 8.87 0.86
C ASN A 298 -4.45 9.98 0.12
N ASN A 299 -4.73 11.25 0.40
CA ASN A 299 -3.96 12.37 -0.10
C ASN A 299 -2.90 12.83 0.92
N ILE A 300 -1.91 13.60 0.43
CA ILE A 300 -0.80 14.10 1.25
C ILE A 300 -1.28 15.02 2.37
N ASP A 301 -2.28 15.87 2.12
CA ASP A 301 -2.78 16.82 3.13
C ASP A 301 -3.41 16.08 4.31
N SER A 302 -4.27 15.08 4.04
CA SER A 302 -4.87 14.26 5.10
C SER A 302 -3.81 13.50 5.90
N PHE A 303 -2.84 12.89 5.21
CA PHE A 303 -1.72 12.20 5.84
C PHE A 303 -0.91 13.13 6.74
N THR A 304 -0.52 14.29 6.23
CA THR A 304 0.26 15.30 6.95
C THR A 304 -0.50 15.83 8.17
N ASN A 305 -1.77 16.17 8.00
CA ASN A 305 -2.60 16.70 9.08
C ASN A 305 -2.75 15.69 10.23
N VAL A 306 -3.02 14.43 9.92
CA VAL A 306 -3.18 13.40 10.98
C VAL A 306 -1.85 13.14 11.68
N TRP A 307 -0.73 13.07 10.96
CA TRP A 307 0.58 12.94 11.59
C TRP A 307 0.90 14.12 12.52
N ASN A 308 0.70 15.35 12.06
CA ASN A 308 0.92 16.54 12.88
C ASN A 308 0.05 16.54 14.14
N GLN A 309 -1.22 16.14 14.05
CA GLN A 309 -2.11 16.02 15.21
C GLN A 309 -1.61 14.96 16.19
N VAL A 310 -1.28 13.76 15.73
CA VAL A 310 -0.80 12.67 16.59
C VAL A 310 0.49 13.08 17.30
N LEU A 311 1.48 13.56 16.57
CA LEU A 311 2.77 13.93 17.16
C LEU A 311 2.63 15.11 18.13
N SER A 312 1.83 16.13 17.81
CA SER A 312 1.60 17.26 18.71
C SER A 312 0.98 16.83 20.04
N LEU A 313 -0.02 15.93 20.00
CA LEU A 313 -0.67 15.41 21.21
C LEU A 313 0.31 14.60 22.08
N LEU A 314 1.13 13.74 21.43
CA LEU A 314 2.13 12.96 22.16
C LEU A 314 3.17 13.84 22.84
N VAL A 315 3.62 14.89 22.15
CA VAL A 315 4.59 15.87 22.71
C VAL A 315 3.99 16.63 23.89
N GLN A 316 2.75 17.16 23.75
CA GLN A 316 2.05 17.86 24.81
C GLN A 316 1.85 16.98 26.05
N ASN A 317 1.44 15.74 25.86
CA ASN A 317 1.24 14.79 26.96
C ASN A 317 2.58 14.46 27.68
N ALA A 318 3.68 14.37 26.95
CA ALA A 318 5.00 14.12 27.53
C ALA A 318 5.52 15.34 28.33
N GLU A 319 5.26 16.55 27.83
CA GLU A 319 5.63 17.80 28.51
C GLU A 319 4.81 17.99 29.80
N SER A 320 3.49 17.79 29.76
CA SER A 320 2.63 17.89 30.96
C SER A 320 3.03 16.91 32.07
N LYS A 321 3.35 15.66 31.71
CA LYS A 321 3.84 14.68 32.69
C LYS A 321 5.16 15.11 33.37
N LYS A 322 6.06 15.80 32.67
CA LYS A 322 7.30 16.33 33.24
C LYS A 322 7.04 17.47 34.21
N GLU A 323 6.09 18.35 33.92
CA GLU A 323 5.68 19.43 34.80
C GLU A 323 5.07 18.89 36.09
N ASP A 324 4.17 17.92 36.04
CA ASP A 324 3.56 17.26 37.20
C ASP A 324 4.63 16.62 38.11
N ILE A 325 5.66 16.00 37.57
CA ILE A 325 6.75 15.40 38.34
C ILE A 325 7.60 16.48 39.04
N ILE A 326 7.84 17.62 38.41
CA ILE A 326 8.58 18.75 39.02
C ILE A 326 7.79 19.34 40.19
N TYR A 327 6.48 19.51 40.07
CA TYR A 327 5.59 19.97 41.14
C TYR A 327 5.62 19.05 42.36
N GLN A 328 5.56 17.73 42.16
CA GLN A 328 5.58 16.74 43.25
C GLN A 328 6.94 16.71 44.01
N HIS A 329 8.02 17.08 43.36
CA HIS A 329 9.37 17.17 44.01
C HIS A 329 9.65 18.50 44.68
N SER A 330 8.89 19.55 44.38
CA SER A 330 9.04 20.86 45.03
C SER A 330 8.30 20.96 46.38
N ASP A 331 7.39 20.04 46.67
CA ASP A 331 6.56 20.00 47.90
C ASP A 331 7.13 19.04 48.97
N ASN A 332 8.33 18.47 48.80
CA ASN A 332 9.08 17.66 49.76
C ASN A 332 10.42 18.32 50.10
#